data_b4ac543bf91ab70523539ccd07afdc90
#
_entry.id   b4ac543bf91ab70523539ccd07afdc90
#
_cell.length_a   1.000
_cell.length_b   1.000
_cell.length_c   1.000
_cell.angle_alpha   90.00
_cell.angle_beta   90.00
_cell.angle_gamma   90.00
#
_symmetry.space_group_name_H-M   'P 1'
#
loop_
_entity.id
_entity.type
_entity.pdbx_description
1 polymer ?
#
loop_
_entity_poly.entity_id
_entity_poly.type
_entity_poly.pdbx_seq_one_letter_code
_entity_poly.pdbx_strand_id
1 'polypeptide(L)'
;MKKTFILVCLSAMALSLAGCVEQTELSGETLPQKITVSGFVRYVEAGEDPELVNPGTPVNIYYGLPDEKGNVQFAVKTVTVDRDAFFEVEIGCPPAKALKVKIQSSMKGSSDAVDEDGKKTTSDAHFFGESALKDVACGSAVCFTLDMSPVSFTSEPGIKQ
;
A
#
# COMPACT_ATOMS: atom_id res chain seq x y z
N MET A 1 -50.85 7.53 61.75
CA MET A 1 -49.44 7.13 61.72
C MET A 1 -49.13 6.43 60.37
N LYS A 2 -49.08 7.11 59.27
CA LYS A 2 -48.78 6.52 57.91
C LYS A 2 -48.29 7.55 56.89
N LYS A 3 -47.52 8.56 57.33
CA LYS A 3 -47.00 9.57 56.40
C LYS A 3 -45.51 9.91 56.54
N THR A 4 -44.73 9.18 57.32
CA THR A 4 -43.33 9.55 57.59
C THR A 4 -42.30 8.62 56.94
N PHE A 5 -42.74 7.65 56.15
CA PHE A 5 -41.81 6.63 55.59
C PHE A 5 -41.44 6.83 54.11
N ILE A 6 -42.01 7.80 53.44
CA ILE A 6 -41.79 8.01 52.00
C ILE A 6 -40.69 9.05 51.74
N LEU A 7 -40.30 9.85 52.72
CA LEU A 7 -39.36 10.95 52.50
C LEU A 7 -37.87 10.58 52.66
N VAL A 8 -37.57 9.37 53.20
CA VAL A 8 -36.19 8.95 53.45
C VAL A 8 -35.59 8.18 52.23
N CYS A 9 -36.43 7.62 51.35
CA CYS A 9 -35.91 6.90 50.17
C CYS A 9 -35.56 7.80 49.00
N LEU A 10 -35.98 9.06 48.95
CA LEU A 10 -35.66 9.97 47.82
C LEU A 10 -34.35 10.72 48.01
N SER A 11 -33.78 10.78 49.20
CA SER A 11 -32.49 11.44 49.45
C SER A 11 -31.28 10.53 49.26
N ALA A 12 -31.48 9.21 49.11
CA ALA A 12 -30.36 8.28 48.91
C ALA A 12 -30.02 8.03 47.40
N MET A 13 -30.88 8.49 46.46
CA MET A 13 -30.62 8.32 45.05
C MET A 13 -29.93 9.52 44.38
N ALA A 14 -29.72 10.59 45.09
CA ALA A 14 -29.10 11.80 44.47
C ALA A 14 -27.56 11.89 44.69
N LEU A 15 -26.94 10.94 45.40
CA LEU A 15 -25.50 10.97 45.67
C LEU A 15 -24.66 9.97 44.83
N SER A 16 -25.27 9.23 43.93
CA SER A 16 -24.52 8.25 43.12
C SER A 16 -24.23 8.67 41.69
N LEU A 17 -24.44 9.94 41.33
CA LEU A 17 -24.14 10.48 40.00
C LEU A 17 -22.96 11.46 39.99
N ALA A 18 -22.23 11.60 41.09
CA ALA A 18 -20.90 12.17 41.07
C ALA A 18 -19.86 11.05 40.87
N GLY A 19 -20.10 10.16 39.90
CA GLY A 19 -19.03 9.40 39.29
C GLY A 19 -18.10 10.41 38.63
N CYS A 20 -16.91 10.59 39.23
CA CYS A 20 -15.79 11.24 38.57
C CYS A 20 -15.66 10.62 37.18
N VAL A 21 -16.16 11.30 36.17
CA VAL A 21 -15.56 11.25 34.86
C VAL A 21 -14.22 11.94 35.08
N GLU A 22 -13.21 11.17 35.50
CA GLU A 22 -11.84 11.54 35.19
C GLU A 22 -11.85 11.71 33.66
N GLN A 23 -12.00 12.94 33.21
CA GLN A 23 -11.49 13.34 31.92
C GLN A 23 -9.99 13.05 32.05
N THR A 24 -9.62 11.84 31.69
CA THR A 24 -8.29 11.57 31.20
C THR A 24 -8.17 12.52 30.04
N GLU A 25 -7.58 13.69 30.25
CA GLU A 25 -7.03 14.48 29.18
C GLU A 25 -6.10 13.50 28.50
N LEU A 26 -6.57 12.93 27.37
CA LEU A 26 -5.71 12.29 26.41
C LEU A 26 -4.67 13.35 26.09
N SER A 27 -3.53 13.28 26.80
CA SER A 27 -2.36 14.06 26.47
C SER A 27 -2.23 13.87 24.97
N GLY A 28 -2.16 14.97 24.23
CA GLY A 28 -2.26 14.97 22.77
C GLY A 28 -1.12 14.26 22.03
N GLU A 29 -0.72 13.11 22.49
CA GLU A 29 0.04 12.11 21.74
C GLU A 29 -0.90 11.59 20.66
N THR A 30 -0.84 12.25 19.53
CA THR A 30 -1.43 11.75 18.30
C THR A 30 -0.89 10.35 18.04
N LEU A 31 -1.76 9.34 18.18
CA LEU A 31 -1.41 7.94 17.91
C LEU A 31 -0.74 7.85 16.54
N PRO A 32 0.34 7.06 16.42
CA PRO A 32 1.00 6.86 15.14
C PRO A 32 -0.04 6.37 14.13
N GLN A 33 -0.20 7.12 13.06
CA GLN A 33 -1.10 6.77 11.98
C GLN A 33 -0.40 5.81 11.02
N LYS A 34 -1.19 5.07 10.25
CA LYS A 34 -0.70 4.18 9.22
C LYS A 34 -1.43 4.49 7.92
N ILE A 35 -0.79 4.20 6.81
CA ILE A 35 -1.46 4.03 5.52
C ILE A 35 -1.50 2.54 5.18
N THR A 36 -2.57 2.11 4.52
CA THR A 36 -2.64 0.78 3.91
C THR A 36 -2.37 0.91 2.42
N VAL A 37 -1.34 0.21 1.96
CA VAL A 37 -0.98 0.13 0.54
C VAL A 37 -1.30 -1.26 0.06
N SER A 38 -2.17 -1.38 -0.93
CA SER A 38 -2.58 -2.67 -1.49
C SER A 38 -2.61 -2.61 -3.02
N GLY A 39 -2.71 -3.77 -3.67
CA GLY A 39 -2.87 -3.79 -5.11
C GLY A 39 -2.72 -5.15 -5.74
N PHE A 40 -2.94 -5.15 -7.06
CA PHE A 40 -2.78 -6.30 -7.93
C PHE A 40 -1.62 -6.09 -8.88
N VAL A 41 -0.87 -7.16 -9.14
CA VAL A 41 0.23 -7.15 -10.11
C VAL A 41 -0.09 -8.11 -11.25
N ARG A 42 0.03 -7.62 -12.47
CA ARG A 42 -0.22 -8.37 -13.69
C ARG A 42 0.95 -8.20 -14.64
N TYR A 43 1.11 -9.10 -15.58
CA TYR A 43 2.00 -8.87 -16.70
C TYR A 43 1.21 -8.85 -18.00
N VAL A 44 1.70 -8.10 -18.97
CA VAL A 44 1.04 -7.87 -20.25
C VAL A 44 2.03 -8.15 -21.36
N GLU A 45 1.73 -9.13 -22.19
CA GLU A 45 2.44 -9.36 -23.44
C GLU A 45 1.79 -8.59 -24.59
N ALA A 46 2.56 -8.27 -25.61
CA ALA A 46 2.06 -7.46 -26.72
C ALA A 46 0.92 -8.16 -27.47
N GLY A 47 -0.30 -7.60 -27.38
CA GLY A 47 -1.49 -8.10 -28.06
C GLY A 47 -2.28 -9.16 -27.30
N GLU A 48 -1.92 -9.43 -26.03
CA GLU A 48 -2.63 -10.36 -25.16
C GLU A 48 -3.31 -9.63 -23.99
N ASP A 49 -4.30 -10.30 -23.39
CA ASP A 49 -4.95 -9.80 -22.18
C ASP A 49 -4.00 -9.89 -20.97
N PRO A 50 -4.11 -8.96 -20.01
CA PRO A 50 -3.29 -9.00 -18.80
C PRO A 50 -3.46 -10.28 -18.01
N GLU A 51 -2.36 -10.94 -17.67
CA GLU A 51 -2.33 -12.14 -16.82
C GLU A 51 -1.83 -11.85 -15.41
N LEU A 52 -2.29 -12.64 -14.45
CA LEU A 52 -1.83 -12.54 -13.07
C LEU A 52 -0.40 -13.08 -12.94
N VAL A 53 0.41 -12.39 -12.15
CA VAL A 53 1.77 -12.87 -11.85
C VAL A 53 1.74 -14.04 -10.89
N ASN A 54 2.82 -14.82 -10.87
CA ASN A 54 2.96 -15.95 -9.97
C ASN A 54 3.03 -15.50 -8.50
N PRO A 55 2.47 -16.28 -7.56
CA PRO A 55 2.64 -16.06 -6.13
C PRO A 55 4.12 -15.96 -5.75
N GLY A 56 4.43 -15.05 -4.83
CA GLY A 56 5.81 -14.79 -4.42
C GLY A 56 6.55 -13.74 -5.27
N THR A 57 5.95 -13.22 -6.34
CA THR A 57 6.52 -12.11 -7.10
C THR A 57 6.72 -10.90 -6.19
N PRO A 58 7.94 -10.31 -6.12
CA PRO A 58 8.23 -9.22 -5.22
C PRO A 58 7.62 -7.89 -5.71
N VAL A 59 7.11 -7.10 -4.77
CA VAL A 59 6.66 -5.73 -4.98
C VAL A 59 7.43 -4.81 -4.06
N ASN A 60 8.14 -3.86 -4.63
CA ASN A 60 8.84 -2.81 -3.90
C ASN A 60 7.95 -1.58 -3.78
N ILE A 61 7.68 -1.18 -2.55
CA ILE A 61 6.87 -0.02 -2.23
C ILE A 61 7.82 1.08 -1.78
N TYR A 62 7.88 2.16 -2.57
CA TYR A 62 8.67 3.35 -2.29
C TYR A 62 7.77 4.39 -1.64
N TYR A 63 8.16 4.88 -0.47
CA TYR A 63 7.37 5.85 0.27
C TYR A 63 8.26 6.86 0.99
N GLY A 64 7.79 8.09 1.11
CA GLY A 64 8.53 9.13 1.79
C GLY A 64 7.73 10.42 1.96
N LEU A 65 8.21 11.27 2.84
CA LEU A 65 7.65 12.60 3.02
C LEU A 65 8.37 13.58 2.08
N PRO A 66 7.62 14.47 1.42
CA PRO A 66 8.25 15.58 0.71
C PRO A 66 8.88 16.56 1.72
N ASP A 67 10.06 17.07 1.40
CA ASP A 67 10.68 18.18 2.11
C ASP A 67 9.99 19.52 1.74
N GLU A 68 10.45 20.62 2.32
CA GLU A 68 9.92 21.98 2.05
C GLU A 68 10.04 22.39 0.57
N LYS A 69 10.95 21.76 -0.17
CA LYS A 69 11.17 22.00 -1.61
C LYS A 69 10.43 21.01 -2.49
N GLY A 70 9.70 20.05 -1.89
CA GLY A 70 8.99 19.00 -2.60
C GLY A 70 9.82 17.78 -2.99
N ASN A 71 11.12 17.72 -2.61
CA ASN A 71 11.92 16.53 -2.85
C ASN A 71 11.54 15.42 -1.87
N VAL A 72 11.63 14.17 -2.32
CA VAL A 72 11.27 13.00 -1.52
C VAL A 72 12.47 12.06 -1.41
N GLN A 73 12.89 11.81 -0.18
CA GLN A 73 13.78 10.69 0.09
C GLN A 73 12.95 9.44 0.36
N PHE A 74 13.01 8.48 -0.56
CA PHE A 74 12.21 7.26 -0.46
C PHE A 74 12.87 6.21 0.44
N ALA A 75 12.09 5.72 1.39
CA ALA A 75 12.30 4.41 1.99
C ALA A 75 11.66 3.34 1.09
N VAL A 76 12.11 2.10 1.22
CA VAL A 76 11.60 0.97 0.43
C VAL A 76 11.14 -0.13 1.37
N LYS A 77 9.95 -0.68 1.12
CA LYS A 77 9.45 -1.88 1.77
C LYS A 77 9.09 -2.91 0.69
N THR A 78 9.68 -4.09 0.78
CA THR A 78 9.39 -5.18 -0.15
C THR A 78 8.38 -6.14 0.46
N VAL A 79 7.37 -6.51 -0.32
CA VAL A 79 6.38 -7.54 -0.03
C VAL A 79 6.28 -8.49 -1.21
N THR A 80 5.58 -9.60 -1.06
CA THR A 80 5.30 -10.51 -2.16
C THR A 80 3.80 -10.63 -2.38
N VAL A 81 3.39 -10.87 -3.63
CA VAL A 81 1.99 -11.14 -3.94
C VAL A 81 1.59 -12.55 -3.49
N ASP A 82 0.32 -12.70 -3.17
CA ASP A 82 -0.32 -13.97 -2.86
C ASP A 82 -0.77 -14.75 -4.12
N ARG A 83 -1.66 -15.75 -3.95
CA ARG A 83 -2.17 -16.58 -5.03
C ARG A 83 -3.07 -15.85 -6.02
N ASP A 84 -3.66 -14.75 -5.59
CA ASP A 84 -4.54 -13.90 -6.39
C ASP A 84 -3.77 -12.72 -7.00
N ALA A 85 -2.42 -12.78 -6.97
CA ALA A 85 -1.52 -11.71 -7.37
C ALA A 85 -1.77 -10.40 -6.60
N PHE A 86 -2.33 -10.49 -5.40
CA PHE A 86 -2.64 -9.38 -4.52
C PHE A 86 -1.56 -9.20 -3.45
N PHE A 87 -1.32 -7.96 -3.06
CA PHE A 87 -0.50 -7.63 -1.90
C PHE A 87 -1.19 -6.57 -1.05
N GLU A 88 -0.90 -6.59 0.25
CA GLU A 88 -1.33 -5.57 1.20
C GLU A 88 -0.26 -5.36 2.26
N VAL A 89 -0.05 -4.10 2.65
CA VAL A 89 0.93 -3.75 3.67
C VAL A 89 0.57 -2.46 4.38
N GLU A 90 0.82 -2.40 5.67
CA GLU A 90 0.73 -1.17 6.46
C GLU A 90 2.10 -0.48 6.55
N ILE A 91 2.09 0.83 6.41
CA ILE A 91 3.25 1.71 6.54
C ILE A 91 2.93 2.80 7.55
N GLY A 92 3.77 2.95 8.57
CA GLY A 92 3.64 4.01 9.57
C GLY A 92 3.88 5.38 8.94
N CYS A 93 3.11 6.37 9.37
CA CYS A 93 3.31 7.74 8.94
C CYS A 93 3.05 8.77 10.06
N PRO A 94 3.69 9.94 10.00
CA PRO A 94 3.43 11.02 10.94
C PRO A 94 1.99 11.53 10.84
N PRO A 95 1.35 11.89 11.95
CA PRO A 95 -0.02 12.41 11.96
C PRO A 95 -0.19 13.65 11.06
N ALA A 96 -1.37 13.77 10.46
CA ALA A 96 -1.79 14.92 9.63
C ALA A 96 -0.85 15.24 8.45
N LYS A 97 -0.12 14.24 7.94
CA LYS A 97 0.73 14.36 6.75
C LYS A 97 0.25 13.44 5.62
N ALA A 98 0.82 13.62 4.45
CA ALA A 98 0.65 12.71 3.31
C ALA A 98 2.01 12.17 2.90
N LEU A 99 2.07 10.86 2.59
CA LEU A 99 3.23 10.24 2.01
C LEU A 99 3.12 10.25 0.49
N LYS A 100 4.24 10.46 -0.18
CA LYS A 100 4.39 10.11 -1.60
C LYS A 100 4.66 8.61 -1.68
N VAL A 101 3.84 7.90 -2.47
CA VAL A 101 3.91 6.44 -2.60
C VAL A 101 3.91 6.04 -4.06
N LYS A 102 4.82 5.16 -4.45
CA LYS A 102 4.80 4.45 -5.72
C LYS A 102 5.21 2.99 -5.51
N ILE A 103 4.84 2.13 -6.44
CA ILE A 103 5.20 0.72 -6.41
C ILE A 103 5.96 0.33 -7.68
N GLN A 104 6.86 -0.63 -7.54
CA GLN A 104 7.57 -1.28 -8.64
C GLN A 104 7.55 -2.79 -8.44
N SER A 105 7.48 -3.53 -9.53
CA SER A 105 7.67 -4.97 -9.53
C SER A 105 8.48 -5.39 -10.75
N SER A 106 9.17 -6.51 -10.62
CA SER A 106 9.90 -7.13 -11.73
C SER A 106 9.91 -8.64 -11.57
N MET A 107 9.83 -9.34 -12.70
CA MET A 107 9.95 -10.80 -12.73
C MET A 107 10.71 -11.25 -13.97
N LYS A 108 11.29 -12.45 -13.88
CA LYS A 108 11.79 -13.18 -15.03
C LYS A 108 10.68 -14.08 -15.56
N GLY A 109 10.57 -14.18 -16.85
CA GLY A 109 9.60 -15.02 -17.54
C GLY A 109 10.06 -15.34 -18.95
N SER A 110 9.17 -15.82 -19.75
CA SER A 110 9.37 -16.00 -21.19
C SER A 110 8.39 -15.11 -21.94
N SER A 111 8.78 -14.62 -23.08
CA SER A 111 7.90 -13.89 -24.00
C SER A 111 7.93 -14.55 -25.36
N ASP A 112 6.75 -14.68 -25.96
CA ASP A 112 6.59 -15.20 -27.31
C ASP A 112 6.66 -14.05 -28.33
N ALA A 113 7.55 -14.19 -29.27
CA ALA A 113 7.63 -13.32 -30.44
C ALA A 113 7.20 -14.11 -31.69
N VAL A 114 6.40 -13.47 -32.51
CA VAL A 114 6.03 -14.01 -33.83
C VAL A 114 6.81 -13.25 -34.90
N ASP A 115 7.60 -13.95 -35.69
CA ASP A 115 8.31 -13.34 -36.82
C ASP A 115 7.39 -13.04 -38.00
N GLU A 116 7.92 -12.38 -39.05
CA GLU A 116 7.17 -12.02 -40.25
C GLU A 116 6.62 -13.24 -41.02
N ASP A 117 7.19 -14.42 -40.77
CA ASP A 117 6.77 -15.69 -41.37
C ASP A 117 5.74 -16.44 -40.51
N GLY A 118 5.32 -15.85 -39.39
CA GLY A 118 4.33 -16.43 -38.47
C GLY A 118 4.91 -17.50 -37.53
N LYS A 119 6.23 -17.64 -37.45
CA LYS A 119 6.91 -18.59 -36.59
C LYS A 119 7.02 -18.01 -35.18
N LYS A 120 6.47 -18.73 -34.19
CA LYS A 120 6.63 -18.40 -32.79
C LYS A 120 8.03 -18.73 -32.29
N THR A 121 8.66 -17.79 -31.61
CA THR A 121 9.93 -17.93 -30.93
C THR A 121 9.76 -17.50 -29.49
N THR A 122 9.96 -18.41 -28.56
CA THR A 122 9.95 -18.11 -27.12
C THR A 122 11.35 -17.72 -26.66
N SER A 123 11.48 -16.60 -25.99
CA SER A 123 12.76 -16.12 -25.46
C SER A 123 12.61 -15.71 -23.98
N ASP A 124 13.72 -15.81 -23.23
CA ASP A 124 13.77 -15.29 -21.88
C ASP A 124 13.47 -13.78 -21.88
N ALA A 125 12.56 -13.35 -21.04
CA ALA A 125 12.15 -11.96 -20.92
C ALA A 125 12.22 -11.49 -19.46
N HIS A 126 12.49 -10.21 -19.29
CA HIS A 126 12.30 -9.54 -18.01
C HIS A 126 11.09 -8.64 -18.10
N PHE A 127 10.16 -8.81 -17.17
CA PHE A 127 9.00 -7.95 -17.04
C PHE A 127 9.27 -6.93 -15.94
N PHE A 128 8.90 -5.69 -16.19
CA PHE A 128 9.03 -4.59 -15.25
C PHE A 128 7.79 -3.69 -15.32
N GLY A 129 7.38 -3.20 -14.16
CA GLY A 129 6.32 -2.21 -14.04
C GLY A 129 6.61 -1.23 -12.91
N GLU A 130 6.21 0.01 -13.12
CA GLU A 130 6.24 1.07 -12.11
C GLU A 130 4.92 1.85 -12.14
N SER A 131 4.35 2.12 -10.99
CA SER A 131 3.15 2.95 -10.88
C SER A 131 3.48 4.45 -10.92
N ALA A 132 2.48 5.27 -11.24
CA ALA A 132 2.56 6.70 -10.97
C ALA A 132 2.73 6.97 -9.47
N LEU A 133 3.40 8.06 -9.15
CA LEU A 133 3.55 8.56 -7.78
C LEU A 133 2.20 9.11 -7.28
N LYS A 134 1.75 8.66 -6.12
CA LYS A 134 0.49 9.12 -5.49
C LYS A 134 0.76 9.78 -4.14
N ASP A 135 -0.07 10.77 -3.82
CA ASP A 135 -0.16 11.35 -2.47
C ASP A 135 -1.18 10.55 -1.66
N VAL A 136 -0.75 10.01 -0.53
CA VAL A 136 -1.58 9.18 0.34
C VAL A 136 -1.62 9.79 1.73
N ALA A 137 -2.78 10.31 2.12
CA ALA A 137 -2.96 10.91 3.45
C ALA A 137 -2.77 9.85 4.55
N CYS A 138 -2.11 10.22 5.64
CA CYS A 138 -1.98 9.33 6.80
C CYS A 138 -3.36 8.97 7.36
N GLY A 139 -3.55 7.70 7.69
CA GLY A 139 -4.84 7.16 8.12
C GLY A 139 -5.73 6.67 6.96
N SER A 140 -5.28 6.78 5.71
CA SER A 140 -6.05 6.31 4.54
C SER A 140 -5.46 5.04 3.90
N ALA A 141 -6.18 4.50 2.92
CA ALA A 141 -5.75 3.37 2.11
C ALA A 141 -5.59 3.78 0.64
N VAL A 142 -4.68 3.14 -0.06
CA VAL A 142 -4.49 3.28 -1.51
C VAL A 142 -4.36 1.92 -2.15
N CYS A 143 -5.05 1.74 -3.28
CA CYS A 143 -4.94 0.54 -4.09
C CYS A 143 -4.28 0.86 -5.43
N PHE A 144 -3.40 -0.03 -5.87
CA PHE A 144 -2.70 0.03 -7.15
C PHE A 144 -3.09 -1.15 -8.04
N THR A 145 -3.09 -0.92 -9.34
CA THR A 145 -3.02 -1.98 -10.33
C THR A 145 -1.72 -1.75 -11.10
N LEU A 146 -0.83 -2.71 -11.08
CA LEU A 146 0.48 -2.61 -11.71
C LEU A 146 0.56 -3.61 -12.86
N ASP A 147 0.65 -3.09 -14.07
CA ASP A 147 0.87 -3.88 -15.26
C ASP A 147 2.37 -3.83 -15.60
N MET A 148 2.99 -5.00 -15.64
CA MET A 148 4.39 -5.16 -16.04
C MET A 148 4.45 -5.51 -17.52
N SER A 149 5.37 -4.89 -18.25
CA SER A 149 5.63 -5.18 -19.65
C SER A 149 7.02 -5.77 -19.84
N PRO A 150 7.26 -6.54 -20.91
CA PRO A 150 8.58 -7.05 -21.22
C PRO A 150 9.54 -5.90 -21.52
N VAL A 151 10.71 -5.92 -20.89
CA VAL A 151 11.80 -4.96 -21.12
C VAL A 151 12.82 -5.60 -22.03
N SER A 152 12.99 -5.03 -23.23
CA SER A 152 14.07 -5.43 -24.13
C SER A 152 15.38 -4.81 -23.62
N PHE A 153 16.28 -5.65 -23.13
CA PHE A 153 17.66 -5.21 -22.98
C PHE A 153 18.28 -5.20 -24.37
N THR A 154 18.33 -4.05 -25.02
CA THR A 154 19.22 -3.85 -26.14
C THR A 154 20.63 -3.99 -25.60
N SER A 155 21.27 -5.14 -25.85
CA SER A 155 22.71 -5.28 -25.61
C SER A 155 23.36 -4.19 -26.47
N GLU A 156 24.04 -3.22 -25.82
CA GLU A 156 24.85 -2.26 -26.54
C GLU A 156 25.80 -3.02 -27.49
N PRO A 157 25.91 -2.59 -28.77
CA PRO A 157 26.85 -3.21 -29.68
C PRO A 157 28.25 -3.05 -29.08
N GLY A 158 28.88 -4.20 -28.81
CA GLY A 158 30.15 -4.30 -28.11
C GLY A 158 31.19 -3.30 -28.59
N ILE A 159 31.81 -2.64 -27.63
CA ILE A 159 33.06 -1.93 -27.81
C ILE A 159 34.05 -2.94 -28.35
N LYS A 160 34.41 -2.84 -29.64
CA LYS A 160 35.54 -3.58 -30.22
C LYS A 160 36.82 -3.04 -29.52
N GLN A 161 37.47 -3.92 -28.80
CA GLN A 161 38.86 -3.74 -28.36
C GLN A 161 39.82 -3.73 -29.57
#